data_8dedc06556dc3632f3db3f2dcbb006a8
#
_entry.id   8dedc06556dc3632f3db3f2dcbb006a8
#
_cell.length_a   1.000
_cell.length_b   1.000
_cell.length_c   1.000
_cell.angle_alpha   90.00
_cell.angle_beta   90.00
_cell.angle_gamma   90.00
#
_symmetry.space_group_name_H-M   'P 1'
#
loop_
_entity.id
_entity.type
_entity.pdbx_description
1 polymer ?
#
loop_
_entity_poly.entity_id
_entity_poly.type
_entity_poly.pdbx_seq_one_letter_code
_entity_poly.pdbx_strand_id
1 'polypeptide(L)'
;MPDWSHWLDVVLPFLRSPIGAVVFIPVYALWVTLLLPGIWASMLAGVLYGTWWGSLIVFIGACLGAEAAFLIGRHWLRDWTSARLERFPKLQAIEKGVSREGLKLVMLTRLSPAFPFSLLNLAYGLSDVSLRDYNLGLIAILPGTVLFCALGALAGDAARFGEVLAGETSPGAWVLRIIGVLATVAVVWLAGRAARKALADEEANL
;
A
#
# COMPACT_ATOMS: atom_id res chain seq x y z
N MET A 1 -10.31 6.89 33.86
CA MET A 1 -9.63 6.82 32.56
C MET A 1 -10.38 5.79 31.72
N PRO A 2 -10.70 6.04 30.44
CA PRO A 2 -11.38 5.04 29.62
C PRO A 2 -10.50 3.79 29.54
N ASP A 3 -11.08 2.63 29.77
CA ASP A 3 -10.37 1.34 29.80
C ASP A 3 -10.10 0.89 28.35
N TRP A 4 -9.02 1.41 27.76
CA TRP A 4 -8.62 1.11 26.38
C TRP A 4 -8.34 -0.38 26.17
N SER A 5 -7.96 -1.10 27.24
CA SER A 5 -7.74 -2.56 27.21
C SER A 5 -9.02 -3.31 26.84
N HIS A 6 -10.16 -2.95 27.41
CA HIS A 6 -11.43 -3.58 27.12
C HIS A 6 -11.87 -3.42 25.65
N TRP A 7 -11.63 -2.24 25.05
CA TRP A 7 -11.91 -2.02 23.63
C TRP A 7 -11.04 -2.88 22.74
N LEU A 8 -9.76 -3.05 23.06
CA LEU A 8 -8.84 -3.91 22.31
C LEU A 8 -9.26 -5.38 22.39
N ASP A 9 -9.71 -5.85 23.54
CA ASP A 9 -10.17 -7.23 23.76
C ASP A 9 -11.42 -7.59 22.95
N VAL A 10 -12.26 -6.61 22.61
CA VAL A 10 -13.46 -6.81 21.79
C VAL A 10 -13.16 -6.61 20.30
N VAL A 11 -12.42 -5.56 19.96
CA VAL A 11 -12.19 -5.15 18.57
C VAL A 11 -11.19 -6.05 17.84
N LEU A 12 -10.11 -6.47 18.48
CA LEU A 12 -9.10 -7.31 17.84
C LEU A 12 -9.62 -8.70 17.40
N PRO A 13 -10.39 -9.46 18.23
CA PRO A 13 -10.98 -10.70 17.77
C PRO A 13 -11.95 -10.50 16.61
N PHE A 14 -12.75 -9.43 16.61
CA PHE A 14 -13.63 -9.09 15.50
C PHE A 14 -12.83 -8.83 14.22
N LEU A 15 -11.82 -7.97 14.27
CA LEU A 15 -11.00 -7.65 13.12
C LEU A 15 -10.27 -8.88 12.53
N ARG A 16 -9.88 -9.83 13.38
CA ARG A 16 -9.24 -11.10 12.96
C ARG A 16 -10.22 -12.14 12.46
N SER A 17 -11.52 -11.90 12.60
CA SER A 17 -12.56 -12.83 12.12
C SER A 17 -12.70 -12.73 10.60
N PRO A 18 -13.29 -13.76 9.94
CA PRO A 18 -13.63 -13.69 8.50
C PRO A 18 -14.53 -12.49 8.17
N ILE A 19 -15.44 -12.12 9.07
CA ILE A 19 -16.32 -10.95 8.90
C ILE A 19 -15.49 -9.67 8.93
N GLY A 20 -14.55 -9.55 9.87
CA GLY A 20 -13.63 -8.42 9.95
C GLY A 20 -12.79 -8.26 8.68
N ALA A 21 -12.33 -9.37 8.09
CA ALA A 21 -11.61 -9.38 6.83
C ALA A 21 -12.47 -8.84 5.66
N VAL A 22 -13.73 -9.26 5.60
CA VAL A 22 -14.68 -8.76 4.58
C VAL A 22 -14.97 -7.27 4.77
N VAL A 23 -15.14 -6.82 6.02
CA VAL A 23 -15.36 -5.39 6.35
C VAL A 23 -14.11 -4.56 6.06
N PHE A 24 -12.92 -5.12 6.21
CA PHE A 24 -11.66 -4.42 5.93
C PHE A 24 -11.56 -3.98 4.45
N ILE A 25 -12.11 -4.75 3.51
CA ILE A 25 -12.06 -4.43 2.07
C ILE A 25 -12.70 -3.08 1.75
N PRO A 26 -14.00 -2.82 2.07
CA PRO A 26 -14.61 -1.52 1.79
C PRO A 26 -14.00 -0.38 2.63
N VAL A 27 -13.55 -0.65 3.85
CA VAL A 27 -12.84 0.34 4.66
C VAL A 27 -11.52 0.74 3.98
N TYR A 28 -10.75 -0.22 3.48
CA TYR A 28 -9.54 0.04 2.73
C TYR A 28 -9.83 0.78 1.41
N ALA A 29 -10.88 0.38 0.68
CA ALA A 29 -11.28 1.07 -0.54
C ALA A 29 -11.64 2.54 -0.26
N LEU A 30 -12.39 2.82 0.80
CA LEU A 30 -12.69 4.19 1.23
C LEU A 30 -11.41 4.95 1.61
N TRP A 31 -10.48 4.32 2.35
CA TRP A 31 -9.19 4.89 2.71
C TRP A 31 -8.40 5.37 1.49
N VAL A 32 -8.32 4.53 0.45
CA VAL A 32 -7.64 4.86 -0.81
C VAL A 32 -8.37 5.96 -1.57
N THR A 33 -9.71 5.91 -1.61
CA THR A 33 -10.55 6.91 -2.29
C THR A 33 -10.39 8.30 -1.65
N LEU A 34 -10.22 8.35 -0.32
CA LEU A 34 -9.95 9.58 0.44
C LEU A 34 -8.48 10.06 0.31
N LEU A 35 -7.70 9.45 -0.58
CA LEU A 35 -6.30 9.79 -0.86
C LEU A 35 -5.35 9.62 0.33
N LEU A 36 -5.73 8.78 1.31
CA LEU A 36 -4.90 8.49 2.47
C LEU A 36 -3.75 7.52 2.11
N PRO A 37 -2.60 7.61 2.80
CA PRO A 37 -1.45 6.73 2.54
C PRO A 37 -1.79 5.26 2.81
N GLY A 38 -1.75 4.40 1.77
CA GLY A 38 -2.11 2.98 1.86
C GLY A 38 -1.12 2.12 2.65
N ILE A 39 0.13 2.58 2.83
CA ILE A 39 1.21 1.84 3.51
C ILE A 39 0.78 1.38 4.90
N TRP A 40 0.24 2.28 5.71
CA TRP A 40 -0.16 1.98 7.10
C TRP A 40 -1.28 0.96 7.17
N ALA A 41 -2.30 1.11 6.33
CA ALA A 41 -3.41 0.17 6.27
C ALA A 41 -2.98 -1.21 5.72
N SER A 42 -2.04 -1.26 4.78
CA SER A 42 -1.45 -2.51 4.27
C SER A 42 -0.62 -3.22 5.35
N MET A 43 0.20 -2.50 6.11
CA MET A 43 0.93 -3.07 7.24
C MET A 43 -0.04 -3.59 8.31
N LEU A 44 -1.10 -2.83 8.63
CA LEU A 44 -2.13 -3.28 9.57
C LEU A 44 -2.79 -4.58 9.09
N ALA A 45 -3.13 -4.70 7.81
CA ALA A 45 -3.66 -5.93 7.24
C ALA A 45 -2.67 -7.10 7.40
N GLY A 46 -1.37 -6.85 7.25
CA GLY A 46 -0.31 -7.83 7.50
C GLY A 46 -0.29 -8.31 8.96
N VAL A 47 -0.42 -7.40 9.93
CA VAL A 47 -0.50 -7.72 11.38
C VAL A 47 -1.75 -8.56 11.69
N LEU A 48 -2.88 -8.25 11.07
CA LEU A 48 -4.17 -8.88 11.36
C LEU A 48 -4.33 -10.25 10.66
N TYR A 49 -3.97 -10.32 9.38
CA TYR A 49 -4.29 -11.44 8.49
C TYR A 49 -3.06 -12.19 7.94
N GLY A 50 -1.85 -11.75 8.31
CA GLY A 50 -0.61 -12.30 7.76
C GLY A 50 -0.30 -11.80 6.35
N THR A 51 0.84 -12.26 5.79
CA THR A 51 1.34 -11.79 4.50
C THR A 51 0.38 -12.07 3.35
N TRP A 52 -0.03 -13.32 3.18
CA TRP A 52 -0.78 -13.74 1.97
C TRP A 52 -2.23 -13.29 1.97
N TRP A 53 -2.96 -13.59 3.05
CA TRP A 53 -4.35 -13.17 3.20
C TRP A 53 -4.47 -11.65 3.31
N GLY A 54 -3.57 -11.01 4.05
CA GLY A 54 -3.51 -9.56 4.13
C GLY A 54 -3.29 -8.93 2.75
N SER A 55 -2.38 -9.50 1.94
CA SER A 55 -2.13 -9.00 0.59
C SER A 55 -3.34 -9.16 -0.33
N LEU A 56 -4.05 -10.28 -0.25
CA LEU A 56 -5.25 -10.50 -1.06
C LEU A 56 -6.37 -9.49 -0.69
N ILE A 57 -6.63 -9.32 0.60
CA ILE A 57 -7.64 -8.40 1.12
C ILE A 57 -7.31 -6.96 0.72
N VAL A 58 -6.06 -6.56 0.91
CA VAL A 58 -5.57 -5.23 0.54
C VAL A 58 -5.63 -5.03 -0.97
N PHE A 59 -5.24 -6.01 -1.77
CA PHE A 59 -5.29 -5.91 -3.22
C PHE A 59 -6.71 -5.66 -3.73
N ILE A 60 -7.70 -6.42 -3.23
CA ILE A 60 -9.10 -6.22 -3.59
C ILE A 60 -9.57 -4.82 -3.17
N GLY A 61 -9.33 -4.42 -1.93
CA GLY A 61 -9.70 -3.10 -1.41
C GLY A 61 -9.00 -1.96 -2.16
N ALA A 62 -7.71 -2.14 -2.50
CA ALA A 62 -6.94 -1.17 -3.27
C ALA A 62 -7.48 -1.02 -4.69
N CYS A 63 -7.83 -2.11 -5.38
CA CYS A 63 -8.43 -2.06 -6.70
C CYS A 63 -9.78 -1.30 -6.67
N LEU A 64 -10.66 -1.62 -5.73
CA LEU A 64 -11.96 -0.95 -5.58
C LEU A 64 -11.80 0.55 -5.28
N GLY A 65 -10.93 0.90 -4.34
CA GLY A 65 -10.69 2.31 -3.99
C GLY A 65 -9.98 3.08 -5.10
N ALA A 66 -9.04 2.43 -5.80
CA ALA A 66 -8.35 3.00 -6.94
C ALA A 66 -9.31 3.27 -8.10
N GLU A 67 -10.21 2.33 -8.39
CA GLU A 67 -11.23 2.50 -9.41
C GLU A 67 -12.24 3.60 -9.05
N ALA A 68 -12.68 3.66 -7.79
CA ALA A 68 -13.54 4.74 -7.31
C ALA A 68 -12.88 6.12 -7.48
N ALA A 69 -11.62 6.27 -7.06
CA ALA A 69 -10.87 7.52 -7.23
C ALA A 69 -10.65 7.88 -8.71
N PHE A 70 -10.36 6.88 -9.57
CA PHE A 70 -10.26 7.06 -11.01
C PHE A 70 -11.58 7.57 -11.60
N LEU A 71 -12.71 6.96 -11.25
CA LEU A 71 -14.03 7.35 -11.75
C LEU A 71 -14.45 8.74 -11.26
N ILE A 72 -14.12 9.09 -10.01
CA ILE A 72 -14.31 10.45 -9.49
C ILE A 72 -13.51 11.45 -10.34
N GLY A 73 -12.24 11.17 -10.61
CA GLY A 73 -11.42 11.97 -11.52
C GLY A 73 -12.05 12.10 -12.91
N ARG A 74 -12.49 10.96 -13.48
CA ARG A 74 -13.01 10.87 -14.84
C ARG A 74 -14.34 11.62 -15.05
N HIS A 75 -15.29 11.51 -14.11
CA HIS A 75 -16.64 11.99 -14.31
C HIS A 75 -16.92 13.34 -13.62
N TRP A 76 -16.24 13.63 -12.51
CA TRP A 76 -16.57 14.82 -11.72
C TRP A 76 -15.54 15.93 -11.83
N LEU A 77 -14.28 15.59 -12.02
CA LEU A 77 -13.19 16.57 -12.01
C LEU A 77 -12.66 16.87 -13.43
N ARG A 78 -12.91 15.99 -14.40
CA ARG A 78 -12.37 16.14 -15.75
C ARG A 78 -12.91 17.40 -16.46
N ASP A 79 -14.20 17.68 -16.35
CA ASP A 79 -14.82 18.86 -17.00
C ASP A 79 -14.26 20.16 -16.45
N TRP A 80 -13.96 20.20 -15.14
CA TRP A 80 -13.33 21.34 -14.51
C TRP A 80 -11.86 21.54 -14.89
N THR A 81 -11.13 20.44 -15.14
CA THR A 81 -9.73 20.48 -15.55
C THR A 81 -9.56 20.67 -17.05
N SER A 82 -10.40 20.07 -17.89
CA SER A 82 -10.34 20.21 -19.36
C SER A 82 -10.46 21.66 -19.80
N ALA A 83 -11.37 22.44 -19.23
CA ALA A 83 -11.50 23.86 -19.47
C ALA A 83 -10.24 24.70 -19.14
N ARG A 84 -9.37 24.19 -18.28
CA ARG A 84 -8.06 24.80 -17.96
C ARG A 84 -6.93 24.26 -18.83
N LEU A 85 -6.94 22.96 -19.14
CA LEU A 85 -5.95 22.29 -19.99
C LEU A 85 -5.97 22.78 -21.44
N GLU A 86 -7.13 23.20 -21.97
CA GLU A 86 -7.26 23.81 -23.31
C GLU A 86 -6.37 25.04 -23.49
N ARG A 87 -5.99 25.72 -22.40
CA ARG A 87 -5.10 26.88 -22.40
C ARG A 87 -3.61 26.52 -22.56
N PHE A 88 -3.25 25.23 -22.48
CA PHE A 88 -1.85 24.77 -22.48
C PHE A 88 -1.63 23.68 -23.52
N PRO A 89 -1.32 24.02 -24.80
CA PRO A 89 -1.13 23.04 -25.89
C PRO A 89 -0.06 21.99 -25.64
N LYS A 90 0.96 22.31 -24.84
CA LYS A 90 2.01 21.36 -24.47
C LYS A 90 1.50 20.23 -23.57
N LEU A 91 0.52 20.53 -22.70
CA LEU A 91 -0.10 19.51 -21.85
C LEU A 91 -0.99 18.58 -22.64
N GLN A 92 -1.69 19.08 -23.67
CA GLN A 92 -2.47 18.25 -24.61
C GLN A 92 -1.60 17.28 -25.41
N ALA A 93 -0.37 17.70 -25.79
CA ALA A 93 0.57 16.82 -26.49
C ALA A 93 1.07 15.68 -25.57
N ILE A 94 1.31 15.97 -24.29
CA ILE A 94 1.67 14.97 -23.28
C ILE A 94 0.49 14.01 -23.06
N GLU A 95 -0.73 14.53 -22.93
CA GLU A 95 -1.96 13.75 -22.74
C GLU A 95 -2.18 12.74 -23.89
N LYS A 96 -2.00 13.16 -25.15
CA LYS A 96 -2.06 12.28 -26.33
C LYS A 96 -0.94 11.23 -26.37
N GLY A 97 0.23 11.54 -25.87
CA GLY A 97 1.34 10.57 -25.72
C GLY A 97 1.04 9.50 -24.67
N VAL A 98 0.45 9.90 -23.55
CA VAL A 98 0.01 9.04 -22.45
C VAL A 98 -1.05 8.05 -22.90
N SER A 99 -2.00 8.45 -23.78
CA SER A 99 -3.08 7.58 -24.25
C SER A 99 -2.60 6.42 -25.14
N ARG A 100 -1.45 6.53 -25.80
CA ARG A 100 -0.94 5.47 -26.68
C ARG A 100 -0.25 4.33 -25.94
N GLU A 101 0.36 4.57 -24.79
CA GLU A 101 1.06 3.57 -23.97
C GLU A 101 0.45 3.48 -22.55
N GLY A 102 -0.85 3.66 -22.40
CA GLY A 102 -1.53 3.80 -21.13
C GLY A 102 -1.22 2.66 -20.14
N LEU A 103 -1.31 1.41 -20.58
CA LEU A 103 -1.00 0.24 -19.73
C LEU A 103 0.44 0.28 -19.21
N LYS A 104 1.41 0.53 -20.09
CA LYS A 104 2.84 0.57 -19.73
C LYS A 104 3.12 1.69 -18.73
N LEU A 105 2.53 2.85 -18.96
CA LEU A 105 2.67 4.00 -18.06
C LEU A 105 2.09 3.68 -16.67
N VAL A 106 0.87 3.11 -16.62
CA VAL A 106 0.25 2.71 -15.35
C VAL A 106 1.14 1.71 -14.63
N MET A 107 1.62 0.66 -15.30
CA MET A 107 2.47 -0.35 -14.67
C MET A 107 3.79 0.23 -14.15
N LEU A 108 4.49 1.04 -14.93
CA LEU A 108 5.78 1.61 -14.54
C LEU A 108 5.64 2.55 -13.34
N THR A 109 4.62 3.40 -13.34
CA THR A 109 4.39 4.32 -12.21
C THR A 109 3.97 3.60 -10.92
N ARG A 110 3.28 2.44 -11.04
CA ARG A 110 2.93 1.58 -9.88
C ARG A 110 4.15 0.88 -9.29
N LEU A 111 5.12 0.53 -10.10
CA LEU A 111 6.39 -0.07 -9.65
C LEU A 111 7.36 0.97 -9.09
N SER A 112 7.19 2.24 -9.44
CA SER A 112 8.04 3.32 -8.96
C SER A 112 7.56 3.85 -7.60
N PRO A 113 8.42 3.89 -6.57
CA PRO A 113 8.08 4.45 -5.27
C PRO A 113 7.98 5.99 -5.27
N ALA A 114 8.37 6.65 -6.37
CA ALA A 114 8.36 8.11 -6.48
C ALA A 114 6.96 8.73 -6.49
N PHE A 115 5.95 7.95 -6.85
CA PHE A 115 4.59 8.46 -7.02
C PHE A 115 3.64 7.94 -5.94
N PRO A 116 2.93 8.83 -5.22
CA PRO A 116 1.92 8.42 -4.25
C PRO A 116 0.77 7.67 -4.93
N PHE A 117 0.52 6.43 -4.51
CA PHE A 117 -0.50 5.55 -5.08
C PHE A 117 -1.87 6.21 -5.23
N SER A 118 -2.35 6.85 -4.16
CA SER A 118 -3.69 7.42 -4.13
C SER A 118 -3.84 8.61 -5.09
N LEU A 119 -2.82 9.46 -5.21
CA LEU A 119 -2.85 10.60 -6.14
C LEU A 119 -2.83 10.16 -7.60
N LEU A 120 -2.08 9.09 -7.93
CA LEU A 120 -2.05 8.54 -9.28
C LEU A 120 -3.44 8.05 -9.74
N ASN A 121 -4.25 7.52 -8.85
CA ASN A 121 -5.59 7.05 -9.21
C ASN A 121 -6.45 8.19 -9.76
N LEU A 122 -6.44 9.33 -9.06
CA LEU A 122 -7.14 10.52 -9.48
C LEU A 122 -6.54 11.11 -10.78
N ALA A 123 -5.21 11.18 -10.87
CA ALA A 123 -4.51 11.69 -12.04
C ALA A 123 -4.81 10.88 -13.30
N TYR A 124 -4.86 9.55 -13.21
CA TYR A 124 -5.27 8.70 -14.33
C TYR A 124 -6.76 8.88 -14.71
N GLY A 125 -7.62 9.15 -13.74
CA GLY A 125 -8.99 9.53 -14.00
C GLY A 125 -9.11 10.80 -14.85
N LEU A 126 -8.23 11.76 -14.61
CA LEU A 126 -8.16 13.04 -15.37
C LEU A 126 -7.50 12.88 -16.74
N SER A 127 -6.71 11.85 -16.97
CA SER A 127 -5.98 11.59 -18.21
C SER A 127 -6.83 10.80 -19.23
N ASP A 128 -6.29 10.61 -20.46
CA ASP A 128 -6.92 9.81 -21.52
C ASP A 128 -6.59 8.30 -21.41
N VAL A 129 -6.01 7.83 -20.31
CA VAL A 129 -5.79 6.41 -20.07
C VAL A 129 -7.13 5.67 -20.05
N SER A 130 -7.24 4.59 -20.84
CA SER A 130 -8.46 3.79 -20.86
C SER A 130 -8.70 3.09 -19.51
N LEU A 131 -9.97 2.90 -19.15
CA LEU A 131 -10.32 2.13 -17.93
C LEU A 131 -9.75 0.72 -17.97
N ARG A 132 -9.67 0.10 -19.15
CA ARG A 132 -9.08 -1.22 -19.36
C ARG A 132 -7.58 -1.23 -19.01
N ASP A 133 -6.81 -0.30 -19.57
CA ASP A 133 -5.36 -0.22 -19.34
C ASP A 133 -5.07 0.12 -17.88
N TYR A 134 -5.90 0.99 -17.29
CA TYR A 134 -5.81 1.33 -15.88
C TYR A 134 -6.03 0.09 -15.00
N ASN A 135 -7.11 -0.66 -15.19
CA ASN A 135 -7.43 -1.84 -14.39
C ASN A 135 -6.40 -2.97 -14.58
N LEU A 136 -5.95 -3.24 -15.81
CA LEU A 136 -4.87 -4.19 -16.06
C LEU A 136 -3.56 -3.76 -15.41
N GLY A 137 -3.27 -2.47 -15.40
CA GLY A 137 -2.08 -1.91 -14.78
C GLY A 137 -2.08 -1.99 -13.25
N LEU A 138 -3.25 -2.14 -12.60
CA LEU A 138 -3.34 -2.31 -11.15
C LEU A 138 -2.64 -3.58 -10.65
N ILE A 139 -2.45 -4.59 -11.49
CA ILE A 139 -1.72 -5.81 -11.11
C ILE A 139 -0.28 -5.49 -10.64
N ALA A 140 0.29 -4.41 -11.15
CA ALA A 140 1.64 -3.98 -10.79
C ALA A 140 1.77 -3.45 -9.34
N ILE A 141 0.65 -3.29 -8.60
CA ILE A 141 0.73 -2.96 -7.17
C ILE A 141 1.04 -4.19 -6.29
N LEU A 142 0.85 -5.41 -6.81
CA LEU A 142 1.01 -6.65 -6.04
C LEU A 142 2.36 -6.75 -5.32
N PRO A 143 3.52 -6.52 -5.97
CA PRO A 143 4.81 -6.62 -5.28
C PRO A 143 4.91 -5.69 -4.06
N GLY A 144 4.47 -4.44 -4.22
CA GLY A 144 4.43 -3.47 -3.10
C GLY A 144 3.44 -3.86 -2.01
N THR A 145 2.26 -4.36 -2.39
CA THR A 145 1.25 -4.83 -1.44
C THR A 145 1.77 -5.99 -0.61
N VAL A 146 2.38 -7.00 -1.25
CA VAL A 146 2.99 -8.14 -0.56
C VAL A 146 4.11 -7.69 0.36
N LEU A 147 4.95 -6.76 -0.08
CA LEU A 147 6.04 -6.22 0.74
C LEU A 147 5.50 -5.56 2.02
N PHE A 148 4.54 -4.65 1.92
CA PHE A 148 4.02 -3.96 3.10
C PHE A 148 3.21 -4.87 4.03
N CYS A 149 2.45 -5.83 3.50
CA CYS A 149 1.78 -6.84 4.31
C CYS A 149 2.80 -7.77 5.00
N ALA A 150 3.88 -8.16 4.33
CA ALA A 150 4.95 -8.96 4.93
C ALA A 150 5.65 -8.20 6.06
N LEU A 151 5.96 -6.92 5.87
CA LEU A 151 6.54 -6.08 6.93
C LEU A 151 5.59 -5.96 8.12
N GLY A 152 4.28 -5.80 7.88
CA GLY A 152 3.27 -5.78 8.93
C GLY A 152 3.18 -7.13 9.68
N ALA A 153 3.15 -8.25 8.96
CA ALA A 153 3.12 -9.58 9.55
C ALA A 153 4.36 -9.84 10.44
N LEU A 154 5.55 -9.51 9.95
CA LEU A 154 6.79 -9.61 10.71
C LEU A 154 6.78 -8.75 11.98
N ALA A 155 6.26 -7.52 11.89
CA ALA A 155 6.13 -6.65 13.05
C ALA A 155 5.14 -7.21 14.08
N GLY A 156 4.01 -7.78 13.63
CA GLY A 156 3.03 -8.44 14.48
C GLY A 156 3.57 -9.69 15.17
N ASP A 157 4.32 -10.51 14.45
CA ASP A 157 4.95 -11.72 15.00
C ASP A 157 6.06 -11.36 15.99
N ALA A 158 6.87 -10.34 15.70
CA ALA A 158 7.90 -9.86 16.62
C ALA A 158 7.29 -9.30 17.93
N ALA A 159 6.15 -8.59 17.85
CA ALA A 159 5.45 -8.10 19.04
C ALA A 159 4.92 -9.25 19.89
N ARG A 160 4.27 -10.26 19.29
CA ARG A 160 3.78 -11.47 19.99
C ARG A 160 4.93 -12.26 20.61
N PHE A 161 6.03 -12.43 19.86
CA PHE A 161 7.22 -13.10 20.37
C PHE A 161 7.81 -12.35 21.57
N GLY A 162 7.81 -11.02 21.52
CA GLY A 162 8.20 -10.16 22.64
C GLY A 162 7.32 -10.35 23.89
N GLU A 163 6.01 -10.47 23.72
CA GLU A 163 5.05 -10.73 24.81
C GLU A 163 5.27 -12.11 25.46
N VAL A 164 5.43 -13.15 24.63
CA VAL A 164 5.73 -14.50 25.11
C VAL A 164 7.05 -14.53 25.90
N LEU A 165 8.07 -13.88 25.38
CA LEU A 165 9.36 -13.78 26.06
C LEU A 165 9.32 -12.89 27.31
N ALA A 166 8.45 -11.90 27.37
CA ALA A 166 8.30 -11.03 28.54
C ALA A 166 7.75 -11.80 29.76
N GLY A 167 6.94 -12.84 29.52
CA GLY A 167 6.43 -13.74 30.55
C GLY A 167 7.47 -14.73 31.10
N GLU A 168 8.59 -14.95 30.38
CA GLU A 168 9.63 -15.89 30.77
C GLU A 168 10.91 -15.18 31.21
N THR A 169 11.41 -15.51 32.41
CA THR A 169 12.65 -14.94 32.96
C THR A 169 13.87 -15.86 32.78
N SER A 170 13.75 -16.94 31.99
CA SER A 170 14.84 -17.92 31.79
C SER A 170 16.00 -17.32 30.99
N PRO A 171 17.26 -17.76 31.25
CA PRO A 171 18.41 -17.31 30.45
C PRO A 171 18.26 -17.58 28.95
N GLY A 172 17.57 -18.66 28.56
CA GLY A 172 17.27 -18.99 27.16
C GLY A 172 16.36 -17.97 26.49
N ALA A 173 15.40 -17.42 27.23
CA ALA A 173 14.52 -16.36 26.72
C ALA A 173 15.30 -15.07 26.39
N TRP A 174 16.31 -14.73 27.17
CA TRP A 174 17.18 -13.59 26.90
C TRP A 174 18.00 -13.78 25.62
N VAL A 175 18.54 -14.97 25.38
CA VAL A 175 19.28 -15.29 24.15
C VAL A 175 18.39 -15.16 22.94
N LEU A 176 17.15 -15.67 22.99
CA LEU A 176 16.17 -15.54 21.91
C LEU A 176 15.78 -14.09 21.65
N ARG A 177 15.63 -13.25 22.69
CA ARG A 177 15.37 -11.80 22.53
C ARG A 177 16.50 -11.11 21.78
N ILE A 178 17.75 -11.39 22.16
CA ILE A 178 18.93 -10.80 21.51
C ILE A 178 18.98 -11.23 20.04
N ILE A 179 18.77 -12.52 19.75
CA ILE A 179 18.74 -13.03 18.36
C ILE A 179 17.61 -12.37 17.56
N GLY A 180 16.40 -12.24 18.11
CA GLY A 180 15.27 -11.59 17.47
C GLY A 180 15.53 -10.12 17.14
N VAL A 181 16.10 -9.36 18.08
CA VAL A 181 16.51 -7.97 17.86
C VAL A 181 17.59 -7.87 16.78
N LEU A 182 18.61 -8.71 16.82
CA LEU A 182 19.68 -8.72 15.83
C LEU A 182 19.15 -9.09 14.43
N ALA A 183 18.26 -10.07 14.35
CA ALA A 183 17.61 -10.45 13.08
C ALA A 183 16.77 -9.29 12.51
N THR A 184 15.99 -8.60 13.36
CA THR A 184 15.20 -7.43 12.95
C THR A 184 16.10 -6.30 12.43
N VAL A 185 17.18 -5.98 13.17
CA VAL A 185 18.16 -4.96 12.76
C VAL A 185 18.82 -5.35 11.44
N ALA A 186 19.18 -6.63 11.26
CA ALA A 186 19.79 -7.12 10.02
C ALA A 186 18.83 -6.99 8.83
N VAL A 187 17.54 -7.33 8.98
CA VAL A 187 16.51 -7.19 7.93
C VAL A 187 16.31 -5.73 7.56
N VAL A 188 16.18 -4.83 8.54
CA VAL A 188 16.02 -3.39 8.31
C VAL A 188 17.25 -2.82 7.61
N TRP A 189 18.47 -3.23 8.03
CA TRP A 189 19.72 -2.79 7.42
C TRP A 189 19.85 -3.28 5.97
N LEU A 190 19.56 -4.56 5.71
CA LEU A 190 19.58 -5.14 4.35
C LEU A 190 18.56 -4.48 3.44
N ALA A 191 17.33 -4.26 3.90
CA ALA A 191 16.29 -3.56 3.15
C ALA A 191 16.71 -2.12 2.83
N GLY A 192 17.26 -1.40 3.82
CA GLY A 192 17.77 -0.04 3.63
C GLY A 192 19.00 0.03 2.70
N ARG A 193 19.85 -1.01 2.70
CA ARG A 193 20.98 -1.11 1.78
C ARG A 193 20.51 -1.41 0.35
N ALA A 194 19.54 -2.31 0.18
CA ALA A 194 18.95 -2.63 -1.12
C ALA A 194 18.25 -1.42 -1.73
N ALA A 195 17.48 -0.68 -0.93
CA ALA A 195 16.81 0.55 -1.38
C ALA A 195 17.82 1.63 -1.82
N ARG A 196 18.88 1.85 -1.03
CA ARG A 196 19.94 2.82 -1.38
C ARG A 196 20.69 2.42 -2.64
N LYS A 197 20.96 1.12 -2.84
CA LYS A 197 21.61 0.64 -4.05
C LYS A 197 20.72 0.87 -5.27
N ALA A 198 19.43 0.56 -5.19
CA ALA A 198 18.49 0.79 -6.28
C ALA A 198 18.40 2.27 -6.68
N LEU A 199 18.42 3.20 -5.70
CA LEU A 199 18.42 4.64 -5.96
C LEU A 199 19.72 5.12 -6.60
N ALA A 200 20.89 4.61 -6.16
CA ALA A 200 22.19 4.98 -6.73
C ALA A 200 22.36 4.46 -8.16
N ASP A 201 21.83 3.27 -8.47
CA ASP A 201 21.84 2.71 -9.82
C ASP A 201 20.94 3.51 -10.78
N GLU A 202 19.87 4.13 -10.27
CA GLU A 202 18.97 5.00 -11.05
C GLU A 202 19.61 6.38 -11.33
N GLU A 203 20.30 6.98 -10.36
CA GLU A 203 21.05 8.23 -10.54
C GLU A 203 22.23 8.09 -11.50
N ALA A 204 22.86 6.92 -11.58
CA ALA A 204 23.99 6.67 -12.49
C ALA A 204 23.54 6.47 -13.95
N ASN A 205 22.25 6.25 -14.20
CA ASN A 205 21.67 6.04 -15.53
C ASN A 205 20.96 7.28 -16.10
N LEU A 206 20.98 8.41 -15.38
CA LEU A 206 20.52 9.74 -15.82
C LEU A 206 21.66 10.63 -16.27
#